data_53853e5b70a512a290c144b1d6e14174
#
_entry.id   53853e5b70a512a290c144b1d6e14174
#
_cell.length_a   1.000
_cell.length_b   1.000
_cell.length_c   1.000
_cell.angle_alpha   90.00
_cell.angle_beta   90.00
_cell.angle_gamma   90.00
#
_symmetry.space_group_name_H-M   'P 1'
#
loop_
_entity.id
_entity.type
_entity.pdbx_description
1 polymer ?
#
loop_
_entity_poly.entity_id
_entity_poly.type
_entity_poly.pdbx_seq_one_letter_code
_entity_poly.pdbx_strand_id
1 'polypeptide(L)'
;SGIARSAATVGVAVLCSRILGLIREQVFAAMFGAGLAYDSFVVAFRIPNLLRDLFGEGALSAAFVTVFADYDTNRGKKDTWRLASNVLTFFAIALSLISLIGIYLAEPVVSLLAPDFSLVAGKTALTVQLTRIMLPFLVFISLAAVVMGMLNTEGRFFVPAMASSFFNLGSIVGGVGLAWLMPRFGQPAIVGMACGTLIGGIMQLAVQLPALAATGFRFRPVLHLNDPGLARILLLMAPATIGLSATQINIFINTNFASSCAEGSVSWLNYAFRLVQLPIGLF
;
A
#
# COMPACT_ATOMS: atom_id res chain seq x y z
N SER A 1 -5.93 26.58 21.32
CA SER A 1 -4.97 26.88 20.22
C SER A 1 -4.12 25.67 19.79
N GLY A 2 -3.85 24.71 20.66
CA GLY A 2 -3.04 23.52 20.34
C GLY A 2 -3.68 22.58 19.32
N ILE A 3 -4.97 22.28 19.48
CA ILE A 3 -5.73 21.37 18.60
C ILE A 3 -5.80 21.93 17.17
N ALA A 4 -6.09 23.22 17.02
CA ALA A 4 -6.16 23.86 15.71
C ALA A 4 -4.81 23.84 14.98
N ARG A 5 -3.70 24.04 15.71
CA ARG A 5 -2.34 23.96 15.17
C ARG A 5 -1.99 22.53 14.73
N SER A 6 -2.34 21.54 15.53
CA SER A 6 -2.13 20.12 15.17
C SER A 6 -2.95 19.72 13.95
N ALA A 7 -4.21 20.13 13.88
CA ALA A 7 -5.09 19.87 12.73
C ALA A 7 -4.54 20.53 11.45
N ALA A 8 -4.11 21.78 11.53
CA ALA A 8 -3.49 22.48 10.39
C ALA A 8 -2.21 21.78 9.91
N THR A 9 -1.36 21.32 10.83
CA THR A 9 -0.11 20.62 10.49
C THR A 9 -0.37 19.27 9.80
N VAL A 10 -1.36 18.53 10.27
CA VAL A 10 -1.80 17.28 9.64
C VAL A 10 -2.42 17.57 8.26
N GLY A 11 -3.24 18.63 8.14
CA GLY A 11 -3.82 19.04 6.86
C GLY A 11 -2.74 19.36 5.81
N VAL A 12 -1.70 20.11 6.20
CA VAL A 12 -0.55 20.39 5.32
C VAL A 12 0.18 19.11 4.91
N ALA A 13 0.39 18.16 5.83
CA ALA A 13 1.04 16.89 5.53
C ALA A 13 0.22 16.05 4.53
N VAL A 14 -1.10 16.00 4.70
CA VAL A 14 -2.02 15.31 3.78
C VAL A 14 -1.99 15.97 2.40
N LEU A 15 -2.05 17.30 2.33
CA LEU A 15 -1.97 18.05 1.07
C LEU A 15 -0.64 17.78 0.35
N CYS A 16 0.47 17.80 1.07
CA CYS A 16 1.79 17.48 0.54
C CYS A 16 1.81 16.06 -0.08
N SER A 17 1.24 15.08 0.62
CA SER A 17 1.13 13.70 0.12
C SER A 17 0.31 13.60 -1.16
N ARG A 18 -0.81 14.35 -1.27
CA ARG A 18 -1.65 14.38 -2.47
C ARG A 18 -0.93 15.01 -3.67
N ILE A 19 -0.24 16.14 -3.43
CA ILE A 19 0.55 16.82 -4.47
C ILE A 19 1.68 15.88 -4.97
N LEU A 20 2.42 15.25 -4.06
CA LEU A 20 3.47 14.28 -4.43
C LEU A 20 2.89 13.05 -5.15
N GLY A 21 1.70 12.58 -4.77
CA GLY A 21 1.01 11.52 -5.47
C GLY A 21 0.65 11.90 -6.91
N LEU A 22 0.19 13.13 -7.13
CA LEU A 22 -0.09 13.64 -8.47
C LEU A 22 1.20 13.80 -9.29
N ILE A 23 2.25 14.33 -8.70
CA ILE A 23 3.57 14.45 -9.36
C ILE A 23 4.08 13.06 -9.78
N ARG A 24 3.94 12.05 -8.90
CA ARG A 24 4.31 10.67 -9.25
C ARG A 24 3.58 10.17 -10.49
N GLU A 25 2.26 10.36 -10.56
CA GLU A 25 1.47 9.95 -11.74
C GLU A 25 1.89 10.71 -12.99
N GLN A 26 2.17 12.01 -12.88
CA GLN A 26 2.66 12.82 -14.01
C GLN A 26 4.04 12.35 -14.51
N VAL A 27 4.95 12.02 -13.59
CA VAL A 27 6.27 11.47 -13.93
C VAL A 27 6.11 10.13 -14.64
N PHE A 28 5.24 9.25 -14.14
CA PHE A 28 4.99 7.95 -14.77
C PHE A 28 4.37 8.11 -16.15
N ALA A 29 3.39 9.01 -16.29
CA ALA A 29 2.76 9.32 -17.57
C ALA A 29 3.76 9.92 -18.58
N ALA A 30 4.63 10.83 -18.14
CA ALA A 30 5.64 11.44 -18.98
C ALA A 30 6.71 10.45 -19.47
N MET A 31 7.07 9.46 -18.64
CA MET A 31 8.09 8.47 -18.97
C MET A 31 7.56 7.32 -19.86
N PHE A 32 6.33 6.89 -19.64
CA PHE A 32 5.81 5.65 -20.24
C PHE A 32 4.56 5.87 -21.13
N GLY A 33 3.91 7.02 -21.01
CA GLY A 33 2.68 7.30 -21.75
C GLY A 33 1.53 6.35 -21.41
N ALA A 34 0.71 6.05 -22.42
CA ALA A 34 -0.35 5.04 -22.35
C ALA A 34 -0.03 3.95 -23.39
N GLY A 35 0.31 2.76 -22.94
CA GLY A 35 0.71 1.65 -23.80
C GLY A 35 1.14 0.43 -22.99
N LEU A 36 1.74 -0.54 -23.67
CA LEU A 36 2.08 -1.86 -23.15
C LEU A 36 2.75 -1.80 -21.76
N ALA A 37 3.79 -0.98 -21.62
CA ALA A 37 4.58 -0.92 -20.39
C ALA A 37 3.75 -0.42 -19.19
N TYR A 38 3.03 0.70 -19.38
CA TYR A 38 2.27 1.30 -18.29
C TYR A 38 0.96 0.54 -18.01
N ASP A 39 0.29 -0.02 -19.02
CA ASP A 39 -0.83 -0.94 -18.83
C ASP A 39 -0.42 -2.13 -17.96
N SER A 40 0.74 -2.73 -18.27
CA SER A 40 1.30 -3.85 -17.49
C SER A 40 1.57 -3.45 -16.04
N PHE A 41 2.12 -2.25 -15.83
CA PHE A 41 2.37 -1.72 -14.49
C PHE A 41 1.07 -1.47 -13.71
N VAL A 42 0.06 -0.87 -14.34
CA VAL A 42 -1.23 -0.58 -13.69
C VAL A 42 -1.92 -1.87 -13.26
N VAL A 43 -2.01 -2.87 -14.15
CA VAL A 43 -2.60 -4.17 -13.83
C VAL A 43 -1.80 -4.86 -12.71
N ALA A 44 -0.47 -4.88 -12.83
CA ALA A 44 0.40 -5.51 -11.83
C ALA A 44 0.26 -4.86 -10.44
N PHE A 45 0.12 -3.55 -10.36
CA PHE A 45 -0.04 -2.83 -9.09
C PHE A 45 -1.44 -2.98 -8.50
N ARG A 46 -2.47 -3.29 -9.32
CA ARG A 46 -3.83 -3.56 -8.82
C ARG A 46 -3.85 -4.69 -7.80
N ILE A 47 -3.06 -5.74 -8.00
CA ILE A 47 -3.05 -6.93 -7.15
C ILE A 47 -2.58 -6.60 -5.72
N PRO A 48 -1.35 -6.10 -5.49
CA PRO A 48 -0.92 -5.73 -4.14
C PRO A 48 -1.76 -4.59 -3.53
N ASN A 49 -2.28 -3.68 -4.36
CA ASN A 49 -3.12 -2.58 -3.89
C ASN A 49 -4.49 -3.06 -3.39
N LEU A 50 -5.10 -4.03 -4.08
CA LEU A 50 -6.34 -4.67 -3.65
C LEU A 50 -6.15 -5.37 -2.30
N LEU A 51 -5.08 -6.13 -2.16
CA LEU A 51 -4.76 -6.80 -0.89
C LEU A 51 -4.47 -5.78 0.24
N ARG A 52 -3.80 -4.66 -0.07
CA ARG A 52 -3.59 -3.56 0.85
C ARG A 52 -4.92 -2.98 1.36
N ASP A 53 -5.85 -2.71 0.47
CA ASP A 53 -7.14 -2.11 0.81
C ASP A 53 -7.99 -3.08 1.65
N LEU A 54 -7.93 -4.38 1.37
CA LEU A 54 -8.65 -5.41 2.11
C LEU A 54 -8.04 -5.70 3.49
N PHE A 55 -6.72 -5.86 3.56
CA PHE A 55 -6.04 -6.41 4.75
C PHE A 55 -5.10 -5.42 5.44
N GLY A 56 -4.75 -4.31 4.79
CA GLY A 56 -3.78 -3.33 5.31
C GLY A 56 -4.46 -2.07 5.87
N GLU A 57 -4.41 -0.99 5.11
CA GLU A 57 -4.80 0.35 5.57
C GLU A 57 -6.28 0.48 5.93
N GLY A 58 -7.20 -0.28 5.29
CA GLY A 58 -8.63 -0.17 5.53
C GLY A 58 -9.07 -0.88 6.80
N ALA A 59 -9.29 -2.20 6.70
CA ALA A 59 -9.85 -2.99 7.80
C ALA A 59 -8.91 -3.12 9.00
N LEU A 60 -7.61 -3.35 8.76
CA LEU A 60 -6.62 -3.52 9.82
C LEU A 60 -6.44 -2.26 10.65
N SER A 61 -6.26 -1.10 10.03
CA SER A 61 -6.00 0.15 10.75
C SER A 61 -7.14 0.50 11.70
N ALA A 62 -8.39 0.44 11.24
CA ALA A 62 -9.56 0.75 12.05
C ALA A 62 -9.74 -0.24 13.23
N ALA A 63 -9.61 -1.55 12.95
CA ALA A 63 -9.72 -2.59 13.96
C ALA A 63 -8.59 -2.50 15.01
N PHE A 64 -7.36 -2.29 14.55
CA PHE A 64 -6.19 -2.19 15.42
C PHE A 64 -6.27 -0.97 16.33
N VAL A 65 -6.55 0.22 15.82
CA VAL A 65 -6.65 1.45 16.63
C VAL A 65 -7.69 1.31 17.72
N THR A 66 -8.85 0.72 17.41
CA THR A 66 -9.92 0.50 18.38
C THR A 66 -9.47 -0.39 19.56
N VAL A 67 -8.84 -1.52 19.26
CA VAL A 67 -8.41 -2.47 20.30
C VAL A 67 -7.17 -1.95 21.04
N PHE A 68 -6.25 -1.32 20.31
CA PHE A 68 -5.03 -0.76 20.90
C PHE A 68 -5.33 0.38 21.88
N ALA A 69 -6.25 1.28 21.54
CA ALA A 69 -6.69 2.36 22.44
C ALA A 69 -7.40 1.83 23.68
N ASP A 70 -8.22 0.76 23.55
CA ASP A 70 -8.88 0.09 24.67
C ASP A 70 -7.83 -0.55 25.63
N TYR A 71 -6.79 -1.19 25.07
CA TYR A 71 -5.71 -1.75 25.87
C TYR A 71 -4.90 -0.66 26.58
N ASP A 72 -4.59 0.43 25.90
CA ASP A 72 -3.84 1.56 26.47
C ASP A 72 -4.57 2.20 27.65
N THR A 73 -5.89 2.32 27.56
CA THR A 73 -6.73 2.91 28.61
C THR A 73 -6.95 1.96 29.79
N ASN A 74 -7.18 0.66 29.52
CA ASN A 74 -7.70 -0.26 30.52
C ASN A 74 -6.69 -1.27 31.06
N ARG A 75 -5.56 -1.53 30.35
CA ARG A 75 -4.58 -2.57 30.72
C ARG A 75 -3.16 -2.05 30.94
N GLY A 76 -2.90 -0.79 30.56
CA GLY A 76 -1.62 -0.13 30.74
C GLY A 76 -0.58 -0.47 29.66
N LYS A 77 0.48 0.34 29.63
CA LYS A 77 1.49 0.36 28.56
C LYS A 77 2.18 -0.98 28.29
N LYS A 78 2.43 -1.78 29.33
CA LYS A 78 3.14 -3.07 29.15
C LYS A 78 2.35 -4.06 28.30
N ASP A 79 1.05 -4.20 28.57
CA ASP A 79 0.18 -5.12 27.85
C ASP A 79 -0.14 -4.58 26.46
N THR A 80 -0.28 -3.27 26.31
CA THR A 80 -0.46 -2.56 25.04
C THR A 80 0.73 -2.77 24.12
N TRP A 81 1.97 -2.62 24.62
CA TRP A 81 3.18 -2.87 23.82
C TRP A 81 3.37 -4.34 23.44
N ARG A 82 2.94 -5.24 24.34
CA ARG A 82 2.94 -6.68 24.04
C ARG A 82 1.95 -7.01 22.91
N LEU A 83 0.73 -6.48 22.98
CA LEU A 83 -0.27 -6.62 21.92
C LEU A 83 0.27 -6.06 20.59
N ALA A 84 0.84 -4.85 20.60
CA ALA A 84 1.42 -4.25 19.38
C ALA A 84 2.52 -5.12 18.76
N SER A 85 3.41 -5.66 19.58
CA SER A 85 4.49 -6.57 19.12
C SER A 85 3.91 -7.86 18.53
N ASN A 86 2.88 -8.42 19.16
CA ASN A 86 2.17 -9.62 18.69
C ASN A 86 1.48 -9.37 17.34
N VAL A 87 0.78 -8.25 17.21
CA VAL A 87 0.09 -7.84 15.97
C VAL A 87 1.10 -7.61 14.85
N LEU A 88 2.17 -6.85 15.09
CA LEU A 88 3.22 -6.61 14.11
C LEU A 88 3.86 -7.92 13.63
N THR A 89 4.17 -8.84 14.55
CA THR A 89 4.75 -10.14 14.22
C THR A 89 3.78 -11.00 13.43
N PHE A 90 2.51 -11.08 13.88
CA PHE A 90 1.49 -11.86 13.18
C PHE A 90 1.28 -11.37 11.75
N PHE A 91 1.07 -10.07 11.56
CA PHE A 91 0.84 -9.52 10.21
C PHE A 91 2.10 -9.57 9.34
N ALA A 92 3.29 -9.39 9.90
CA ALA A 92 4.53 -9.58 9.15
C ALA A 92 4.62 -11.00 8.58
N ILE A 93 4.34 -12.02 9.39
CA ILE A 93 4.36 -13.42 8.94
C ILE A 93 3.21 -13.72 7.98
N ALA A 94 1.97 -13.39 8.34
CA ALA A 94 0.79 -13.70 7.54
C ALA A 94 0.83 -13.03 6.15
N LEU A 95 1.18 -11.73 6.10
CA LEU A 95 1.26 -11.00 4.84
C LEU A 95 2.47 -11.37 4.01
N SER A 96 3.60 -11.76 4.63
CA SER A 96 4.73 -12.35 3.90
C SER A 96 4.33 -13.67 3.25
N LEU A 97 3.60 -14.51 3.95
CA LEU A 97 3.08 -15.77 3.40
C LEU A 97 2.11 -15.52 2.25
N ILE A 98 1.16 -14.58 2.42
CA ILE A 98 0.23 -14.16 1.35
C ILE A 98 1.00 -13.61 0.15
N SER A 99 2.04 -12.81 0.37
CA SER A 99 2.88 -12.27 -0.70
C SER A 99 3.64 -13.38 -1.43
N LEU A 100 4.18 -14.37 -0.73
CA LEU A 100 4.86 -15.53 -1.34
C LEU A 100 3.90 -16.38 -2.16
N ILE A 101 2.70 -16.65 -1.64
CA ILE A 101 1.64 -17.36 -2.38
C ILE A 101 1.24 -16.55 -3.62
N GLY A 102 1.07 -15.23 -3.47
CA GLY A 102 0.76 -14.32 -4.58
C GLY A 102 1.86 -14.30 -5.64
N ILE A 103 3.13 -14.32 -5.26
CA ILE A 103 4.27 -14.42 -6.20
C ILE A 103 4.21 -15.75 -6.98
N TYR A 104 3.89 -16.85 -6.31
CA TYR A 104 3.73 -18.14 -6.95
C TYR A 104 2.54 -18.16 -7.90
N LEU A 105 1.40 -17.61 -7.48
CA LEU A 105 0.15 -17.55 -8.25
C LEU A 105 0.04 -16.31 -9.15
N ALA A 106 1.11 -15.54 -9.35
CA ALA A 106 1.05 -14.28 -10.10
C ALA A 106 0.54 -14.47 -11.54
N GLU A 107 0.94 -15.55 -12.21
CA GLU A 107 0.54 -15.82 -13.59
C GLU A 107 -0.97 -16.10 -13.73
N PRO A 108 -1.59 -17.06 -13.01
CA PRO A 108 -3.03 -17.27 -13.09
C PRO A 108 -3.84 -16.05 -12.63
N VAL A 109 -3.36 -15.29 -11.63
CA VAL A 109 -4.05 -14.10 -11.15
C VAL A 109 -4.02 -12.98 -12.19
N VAL A 110 -2.88 -12.74 -12.84
CA VAL A 110 -2.77 -11.77 -13.94
C VAL A 110 -3.64 -12.18 -15.12
N SER A 111 -3.65 -13.46 -15.50
CA SER A 111 -4.46 -13.98 -16.60
C SER A 111 -5.97 -13.85 -16.33
N LEU A 112 -6.39 -13.95 -15.07
CA LEU A 112 -7.77 -13.73 -14.66
C LEU A 112 -8.15 -12.24 -14.69
N LEU A 113 -7.24 -11.36 -14.26
CA LEU A 113 -7.49 -9.92 -14.19
C LEU A 113 -7.43 -9.23 -15.56
N ALA A 114 -6.55 -9.69 -16.45
CA ALA A 114 -6.33 -9.11 -17.77
C ALA A 114 -6.11 -10.21 -18.82
N PRO A 115 -7.16 -10.99 -19.17
CA PRO A 115 -7.04 -12.16 -20.05
C PRO A 115 -6.49 -11.81 -21.44
N ASP A 116 -6.90 -10.66 -21.99
CA ASP A 116 -6.55 -10.26 -23.36
C ASP A 116 -5.11 -9.71 -23.47
N PHE A 117 -4.41 -9.55 -22.35
CA PHE A 117 -2.96 -9.27 -22.39
C PHE A 117 -2.16 -10.41 -23.04
N SER A 118 -2.72 -11.63 -23.08
CA SER A 118 -2.15 -12.77 -23.79
C SER A 118 -2.10 -12.59 -25.31
N LEU A 119 -2.94 -11.71 -25.86
CA LEU A 119 -3.00 -11.41 -27.29
C LEU A 119 -1.83 -10.51 -27.74
N VAL A 120 -1.15 -9.85 -26.80
CA VAL A 120 0.00 -8.97 -27.09
C VAL A 120 1.28 -9.64 -26.60
N ALA A 121 2.20 -9.85 -27.52
CA ALA A 121 3.47 -10.54 -27.22
C ALA A 121 4.22 -9.89 -26.05
N GLY A 122 4.57 -10.68 -25.04
CA GLY A 122 5.34 -10.25 -23.88
C GLY A 122 4.56 -9.46 -22.82
N LYS A 123 3.33 -8.98 -23.07
CA LYS A 123 2.58 -8.13 -22.15
C LYS A 123 2.22 -8.87 -20.86
N THR A 124 1.73 -10.11 -20.96
CA THR A 124 1.42 -10.95 -19.78
C THR A 124 2.69 -11.25 -18.97
N ALA A 125 3.77 -11.66 -19.63
CA ALA A 125 5.02 -11.98 -18.95
C ALA A 125 5.60 -10.76 -18.18
N LEU A 126 5.57 -9.58 -18.80
CA LEU A 126 5.96 -8.33 -18.13
C LEU A 126 5.06 -8.03 -16.93
N THR A 127 3.73 -8.16 -17.09
CA THR A 127 2.78 -7.92 -16.00
C THR A 127 3.03 -8.85 -14.82
N VAL A 128 3.26 -10.14 -15.08
CA VAL A 128 3.61 -11.14 -14.05
C VAL A 128 4.92 -10.77 -13.34
N GLN A 129 5.94 -10.38 -14.08
CA GLN A 129 7.22 -9.95 -13.51
C GLN A 129 7.03 -8.74 -12.57
N LEU A 130 6.32 -7.72 -13.03
CA LEU A 130 6.04 -6.51 -12.24
C LEU A 130 5.21 -6.84 -10.98
N THR A 131 4.21 -7.73 -11.11
CA THR A 131 3.40 -8.20 -9.98
C THR A 131 4.26 -8.86 -8.91
N ARG A 132 5.17 -9.77 -9.32
CA ARG A 132 6.08 -10.47 -8.40
C ARG A 132 6.99 -9.49 -7.64
N ILE A 133 7.48 -8.45 -8.32
CA ILE A 133 8.34 -7.43 -7.71
C ILE A 133 7.54 -6.58 -6.69
N MET A 134 6.29 -6.24 -6.99
CA MET A 134 5.50 -5.34 -6.16
C MET A 134 4.73 -6.03 -5.03
N LEU A 135 4.51 -7.34 -5.07
CA LEU A 135 3.75 -8.04 -4.01
C LEU A 135 4.32 -7.87 -2.60
N PRO A 136 5.66 -7.87 -2.36
CA PRO A 136 6.20 -7.60 -1.02
C PRO A 136 5.86 -6.21 -0.46
N PHE A 137 5.47 -5.24 -1.30
CA PHE A 137 4.96 -3.94 -0.88
C PHE A 137 3.81 -4.07 0.13
N LEU A 138 2.95 -5.09 -0.01
CA LEU A 138 1.84 -5.36 0.90
C LEU A 138 2.29 -5.45 2.36
N VAL A 139 3.41 -6.12 2.62
CA VAL A 139 3.94 -6.29 3.98
C VAL A 139 4.31 -4.94 4.58
N PHE A 140 5.10 -4.15 3.86
CA PHE A 140 5.62 -2.87 4.36
C PHE A 140 4.51 -1.85 4.59
N ILE A 141 3.55 -1.75 3.66
CA ILE A 141 2.45 -0.78 3.79
C ILE A 141 1.49 -1.14 4.92
N SER A 142 1.23 -2.44 5.12
CA SER A 142 0.35 -2.90 6.21
C SER A 142 1.00 -2.72 7.58
N LEU A 143 2.29 -3.01 7.72
CA LEU A 143 3.04 -2.71 8.95
C LEU A 143 3.12 -1.20 9.20
N ALA A 144 3.29 -0.38 8.16
CA ALA A 144 3.23 1.07 8.27
C ALA A 144 1.87 1.56 8.79
N ALA A 145 0.76 0.91 8.39
CA ALA A 145 -0.58 1.23 8.89
C ALA A 145 -0.75 0.89 10.38
N VAL A 146 -0.21 -0.22 10.86
CA VAL A 146 -0.20 -0.57 12.28
C VAL A 146 0.61 0.45 13.09
N VAL A 147 1.83 0.79 12.62
CA VAL A 147 2.69 1.79 13.27
C VAL A 147 2.02 3.17 13.28
N MET A 148 1.35 3.56 12.19
CA MET A 148 0.54 4.77 12.12
C MET A 148 -0.54 4.78 13.21
N GLY A 149 -1.25 3.66 13.38
CA GLY A 149 -2.27 3.48 14.42
C GLY A 149 -1.69 3.67 15.83
N MET A 150 -0.52 3.09 16.11
CA MET A 150 0.19 3.26 17.38
C MET A 150 0.55 4.72 17.63
N LEU A 151 1.13 5.40 16.64
CA LEU A 151 1.55 6.81 16.75
C LEU A 151 0.35 7.75 16.94
N ASN A 152 -0.76 7.49 16.26
CA ASN A 152 -1.99 8.28 16.39
C ASN A 152 -2.58 8.14 17.80
N THR A 153 -2.59 6.94 18.37
CA THR A 153 -3.04 6.73 19.77
C THR A 153 -2.13 7.42 20.78
N GLU A 154 -0.82 7.52 20.50
CA GLU A 154 0.14 8.30 21.30
C GLU A 154 0.07 9.83 21.06
N GLY A 155 -0.90 10.31 20.28
CA GLY A 155 -1.06 11.74 19.96
C GLY A 155 -0.04 12.30 18.96
N ARG A 156 0.68 11.45 18.25
CA ARG A 156 1.69 11.82 17.25
C ARG A 156 1.14 11.68 15.85
N PHE A 157 0.47 12.71 15.35
CA PHE A 157 -0.25 12.66 14.06
C PHE A 157 0.58 13.10 12.85
N PHE A 158 1.59 13.95 13.04
CA PHE A 158 2.35 14.57 11.94
C PHE A 158 3.17 13.55 11.14
N VAL A 159 3.96 12.72 11.83
CA VAL A 159 4.85 11.74 11.17
C VAL A 159 4.04 10.71 10.37
N PRO A 160 2.97 10.11 10.90
CA PRO A 160 2.07 9.26 10.13
C PRO A 160 1.45 9.94 8.90
N ALA A 161 1.00 11.19 9.05
CA ALA A 161 0.44 11.94 7.93
C ALA A 161 1.47 12.21 6.82
N MET A 162 2.73 12.46 7.19
CA MET A 162 3.84 12.63 6.24
C MET A 162 4.32 11.30 5.62
N ALA A 163 4.05 10.15 6.21
CA ALA A 163 4.57 8.86 5.76
C ALA A 163 4.16 8.55 4.31
N SER A 164 2.94 8.89 3.90
CA SER A 164 2.47 8.75 2.51
C SER A 164 3.22 9.66 1.54
N SER A 165 3.73 10.80 1.99
CA SER A 165 4.62 11.67 1.19
C SER A 165 5.94 10.98 0.91
N PHE A 166 6.50 10.27 1.88
CA PHE A 166 7.73 9.49 1.72
C PHE A 166 7.53 8.28 0.83
N PHE A 167 6.35 7.64 0.83
CA PHE A 167 6.00 6.64 -0.17
C PHE A 167 6.09 7.21 -1.59
N ASN A 168 5.46 8.35 -1.85
CA ASN A 168 5.48 8.97 -3.17
C ASN A 168 6.90 9.40 -3.57
N LEU A 169 7.64 10.01 -2.66
CA LEU A 169 9.02 10.43 -2.89
C LEU A 169 9.94 9.24 -3.20
N GLY A 170 9.86 8.18 -2.40
CA GLY A 170 10.62 6.95 -2.63
C GLY A 170 10.27 6.29 -3.96
N SER A 171 8.98 6.27 -4.32
CA SER A 171 8.53 5.75 -5.61
C SER A 171 9.03 6.57 -6.79
N ILE A 172 9.05 7.91 -6.68
CA ILE A 172 9.57 8.80 -7.74
C ILE A 172 11.09 8.64 -7.85
N VAL A 173 11.82 8.90 -6.78
CA VAL A 173 13.28 8.93 -6.81
C VAL A 173 13.86 7.55 -7.09
N GLY A 174 13.38 6.53 -6.36
CA GLY A 174 13.80 5.13 -6.57
C GLY A 174 13.36 4.61 -7.93
N GLY A 175 12.11 4.89 -8.34
CA GLY A 175 11.55 4.44 -9.61
C GLY A 175 12.26 5.04 -10.81
N VAL A 176 12.43 6.37 -10.85
CA VAL A 176 13.12 7.06 -11.95
C VAL A 176 14.59 6.65 -12.03
N GLY A 177 15.28 6.63 -10.87
CA GLY A 177 16.69 6.23 -10.83
C GLY A 177 16.92 4.80 -11.31
N LEU A 178 16.08 3.86 -10.88
CA LEU A 178 16.14 2.47 -11.33
C LEU A 178 15.65 2.29 -12.76
N ALA A 179 14.64 3.03 -13.22
CA ALA A 179 14.19 2.99 -14.60
C ALA A 179 15.31 3.40 -15.59
N TRP A 180 16.20 4.31 -15.17
CA TRP A 180 17.39 4.70 -15.92
C TRP A 180 18.45 3.59 -15.93
N LEU A 181 18.50 2.80 -14.88
CA LEU A 181 19.51 1.75 -14.72
C LEU A 181 19.08 0.41 -15.34
N MET A 182 17.79 0.07 -15.33
CA MET A 182 17.26 -1.24 -15.76
C MET A 182 17.66 -1.64 -17.19
N PRO A 183 17.66 -0.74 -18.20
CA PRO A 183 18.07 -1.11 -19.54
C PRO A 183 19.52 -1.61 -19.64
N ARG A 184 20.40 -1.17 -18.76
CA ARG A 184 21.80 -1.66 -18.69
C ARG A 184 21.90 -3.13 -18.30
N PHE A 185 20.86 -3.65 -17.62
CA PHE A 185 20.74 -5.06 -17.24
C PHE A 185 19.81 -5.85 -18.16
N GLY A 186 19.47 -5.31 -19.34
CA GLY A 186 18.56 -5.96 -20.28
C GLY A 186 17.09 -6.03 -19.81
N GLN A 187 16.71 -5.22 -18.79
CA GLN A 187 15.37 -5.17 -18.27
C GLN A 187 14.61 -3.93 -18.81
N PRO A 188 13.30 -4.02 -19.03
CA PRO A 188 12.50 -2.85 -19.38
C PRO A 188 12.57 -1.78 -18.29
N ALA A 189 12.61 -0.50 -18.66
CA ALA A 189 12.68 0.62 -17.73
C ALA A 189 11.54 0.62 -16.69
N ILE A 190 10.35 0.13 -17.07
CA ILE A 190 9.18 0.04 -16.17
C ILE A 190 9.41 -0.85 -14.95
N VAL A 191 10.34 -1.82 -15.02
CA VAL A 191 10.77 -2.64 -13.89
C VAL A 191 11.36 -1.78 -12.78
N GLY A 192 12.09 -0.73 -13.14
CA GLY A 192 12.58 0.26 -12.18
C GLY A 192 11.45 0.95 -11.41
N MET A 193 10.33 1.25 -12.06
CA MET A 193 9.15 1.83 -11.39
C MET A 193 8.50 0.85 -10.40
N ALA A 194 8.46 -0.44 -10.73
CA ALA A 194 7.97 -1.47 -9.82
C ALA A 194 8.87 -1.58 -8.57
N CYS A 195 10.19 -1.58 -8.75
CA CYS A 195 11.15 -1.51 -7.64
C CYS A 195 11.01 -0.21 -6.83
N GLY A 196 10.78 0.92 -7.50
CA GLY A 196 10.52 2.21 -6.86
C GLY A 196 9.28 2.19 -5.98
N THR A 197 8.22 1.52 -6.40
CA THR A 197 7.01 1.32 -5.60
C THR A 197 7.32 0.54 -4.30
N LEU A 198 8.14 -0.50 -4.39
CA LEU A 198 8.60 -1.26 -3.22
C LEU A 198 9.46 -0.39 -2.29
N ILE A 199 10.40 0.38 -2.84
CA ILE A 199 11.21 1.34 -2.08
C ILE A 199 10.31 2.36 -1.36
N GLY A 200 9.29 2.88 -2.04
CA GLY A 200 8.30 3.78 -1.44
C GLY A 200 7.61 3.16 -0.22
N GLY A 201 7.17 1.90 -0.33
CA GLY A 201 6.56 1.16 0.79
C GLY A 201 7.51 0.99 1.99
N ILE A 202 8.76 0.66 1.73
CA ILE A 202 9.80 0.58 2.76
C ILE A 202 10.03 1.94 3.42
N MET A 203 10.12 3.02 2.64
CA MET A 203 10.30 4.38 3.17
C MET A 203 9.10 4.84 4.00
N GLN A 204 7.88 4.49 3.61
CA GLN A 204 6.67 4.80 4.37
C GLN A 204 6.68 4.17 5.75
N LEU A 205 7.16 2.95 5.88
CA LEU A 205 7.36 2.30 7.18
C LEU A 205 8.54 2.93 7.93
N ALA A 206 9.69 3.03 7.28
CA ALA A 206 10.95 3.42 7.90
C ALA A 206 10.91 4.82 8.54
N VAL A 207 10.25 5.80 7.90
CA VAL A 207 10.13 7.17 8.43
C VAL A 207 9.36 7.24 9.75
N GLN A 208 8.50 6.27 10.03
CA GLN A 208 7.70 6.21 11.25
C GLN A 208 8.46 5.57 12.42
N LEU A 209 9.45 4.72 12.16
CA LEU A 209 10.14 3.95 13.20
C LEU A 209 10.87 4.82 14.25
N PRO A 210 11.57 5.92 13.89
CA PRO A 210 12.17 6.78 14.90
C PRO A 210 11.14 7.44 15.83
N ALA A 211 10.00 7.88 15.27
CA ALA A 211 8.92 8.45 16.06
C ALA A 211 8.28 7.41 17.00
N LEU A 212 8.15 6.16 16.52
CA LEU A 212 7.68 5.06 17.33
C LEU A 212 8.66 4.72 18.46
N ALA A 213 9.95 4.62 18.17
CA ALA A 213 10.98 4.38 19.18
C ALA A 213 10.98 5.47 20.28
N ALA A 214 10.71 6.72 19.91
CA ALA A 214 10.60 7.85 20.83
C ALA A 214 9.35 7.83 21.74
N THR A 215 8.39 6.89 21.54
CA THR A 215 7.30 6.64 22.49
C THR A 215 7.69 5.67 23.61
N GLY A 216 8.89 5.09 23.54
CA GLY A 216 9.35 4.05 24.46
C GLY A 216 8.99 2.64 24.03
N PHE A 217 8.31 2.48 22.88
CA PHE A 217 8.05 1.17 22.30
C PHE A 217 9.36 0.47 21.90
N ARG A 218 9.48 -0.78 22.32
CA ARG A 218 10.57 -1.68 21.90
C ARG A 218 9.95 -2.93 21.30
N PHE A 219 10.14 -3.10 20.02
CA PHE A 219 9.65 -4.30 19.32
C PHE A 219 10.31 -5.56 19.92
N ARG A 220 9.47 -6.51 20.29
CA ARG A 220 9.90 -7.85 20.71
C ARG A 220 9.10 -8.85 19.88
N PRO A 221 9.76 -9.64 19.00
CA PRO A 221 9.04 -10.63 18.22
C PRO A 221 8.35 -11.65 19.14
N VAL A 222 7.04 -11.60 19.13
CA VAL A 222 6.17 -12.45 19.96
C VAL A 222 5.02 -12.90 19.07
N LEU A 223 4.73 -14.19 19.05
CA LEU A 223 3.60 -14.74 18.30
C LEU A 223 2.72 -15.56 19.25
N HIS A 224 1.65 -14.94 19.72
CA HIS A 224 0.62 -15.56 20.52
C HIS A 224 -0.72 -15.55 19.75
N LEU A 225 -1.04 -16.66 19.10
CA LEU A 225 -2.27 -16.78 18.29
C LEU A 225 -3.53 -16.78 19.16
N ASN A 226 -3.43 -17.20 20.42
CA ASN A 226 -4.55 -17.22 21.37
C ASN A 226 -4.70 -15.89 22.13
N ASP A 227 -4.05 -14.82 21.73
CA ASP A 227 -4.19 -13.51 22.35
C ASP A 227 -5.59 -12.95 22.10
N PRO A 228 -6.38 -12.61 23.13
CA PRO A 228 -7.74 -12.11 22.96
C PRO A 228 -7.78 -10.75 22.23
N GLY A 229 -6.74 -9.93 22.34
CA GLY A 229 -6.62 -8.69 21.59
C GLY A 229 -6.41 -8.92 20.11
N LEU A 230 -5.54 -9.84 19.72
CA LEU A 230 -5.35 -10.25 18.34
C LEU A 230 -6.65 -10.84 17.76
N ALA A 231 -7.30 -11.74 18.48
CA ALA A 231 -8.58 -12.34 18.06
C ALA A 231 -9.66 -11.26 17.83
N ARG A 232 -9.74 -10.27 18.70
CA ARG A 232 -10.68 -9.15 18.59
C ARG A 232 -10.39 -8.27 17.36
N ILE A 233 -9.10 -8.01 17.07
CA ILE A 233 -8.69 -7.28 15.85
C ILE A 233 -9.16 -8.04 14.61
N LEU A 234 -8.86 -9.34 14.51
CA LEU A 234 -9.25 -10.16 13.36
C LEU A 234 -10.77 -10.24 13.19
N LEU A 235 -11.52 -10.33 14.29
CA LEU A 235 -12.98 -10.34 14.29
C LEU A 235 -13.55 -9.00 13.77
N LEU A 236 -12.98 -7.87 14.16
CA LEU A 236 -13.39 -6.55 13.70
C LEU A 236 -13.02 -6.29 12.24
N MET A 237 -11.93 -6.90 11.76
CA MET A 237 -11.52 -6.80 10.36
C MET A 237 -12.49 -7.50 9.41
N ALA A 238 -13.09 -8.62 9.82
CA ALA A 238 -13.93 -9.43 8.92
C ALA A 238 -15.09 -8.64 8.27
N PRO A 239 -15.98 -7.95 9.01
CA PRO A 239 -17.05 -7.16 8.41
C PRO A 239 -16.52 -5.97 7.60
N ALA A 240 -15.43 -5.31 8.02
CA ALA A 240 -14.82 -4.22 7.29
C ALA A 240 -14.26 -4.69 5.94
N THR A 241 -13.62 -5.86 5.89
CA THR A 241 -13.12 -6.49 4.65
C THR A 241 -14.27 -6.81 3.69
N ILE A 242 -15.39 -7.36 4.19
CA ILE A 242 -16.58 -7.62 3.37
C ILE A 242 -17.12 -6.33 2.76
N GLY A 243 -17.24 -5.26 3.55
CA GLY A 243 -17.71 -3.96 3.08
C GLY A 243 -16.81 -3.36 1.97
N LEU A 244 -15.49 -3.49 2.11
CA LEU A 244 -14.53 -3.02 1.12
C LEU A 244 -14.49 -3.88 -0.14
N SER A 245 -14.84 -5.17 -0.05
CA SER A 245 -14.80 -6.10 -1.18
C SER A 245 -15.67 -5.68 -2.36
N ALA A 246 -16.82 -5.06 -2.12
CA ALA A 246 -17.70 -4.58 -3.19
C ALA A 246 -17.00 -3.57 -4.10
N THR A 247 -16.26 -2.61 -3.52
CA THR A 247 -15.48 -1.64 -4.29
C THR A 247 -14.35 -2.33 -5.06
N GLN A 248 -13.69 -3.30 -4.46
CA GLN A 248 -12.59 -4.03 -5.09
C GLN A 248 -13.08 -4.90 -6.26
N ILE A 249 -14.24 -5.54 -6.14
CA ILE A 249 -14.88 -6.28 -7.23
C ILE A 249 -15.17 -5.35 -8.42
N ASN A 250 -15.71 -4.15 -8.15
CA ASN A 250 -15.96 -3.17 -9.21
C ASN A 250 -14.65 -2.75 -9.93
N ILE A 251 -13.59 -2.49 -9.18
CA ILE A 251 -12.27 -2.15 -9.75
C ILE A 251 -11.73 -3.32 -10.58
N PHE A 252 -11.88 -4.55 -10.10
CA PHE A 252 -11.47 -5.77 -10.81
C PHE A 252 -12.20 -5.88 -12.16
N ILE A 253 -13.52 -5.77 -12.16
CA ILE A 253 -14.37 -5.87 -13.37
C ILE A 253 -13.99 -4.77 -14.36
N ASN A 254 -13.86 -3.52 -13.92
CA ASN A 254 -13.47 -2.41 -14.79
C ASN A 254 -12.08 -2.60 -15.41
N THR A 255 -11.13 -3.16 -14.65
CA THR A 255 -9.78 -3.46 -15.15
C THR A 255 -9.82 -4.59 -16.19
N ASN A 256 -10.63 -5.62 -15.93
CA ASN A 256 -10.84 -6.74 -16.87
C ASN A 256 -11.41 -6.23 -18.19
N PHE A 257 -12.49 -5.46 -18.17
CA PHE A 257 -13.05 -4.85 -19.38
C PHE A 257 -12.07 -3.92 -20.10
N ALA A 258 -11.33 -3.09 -19.37
CA ALA A 258 -10.35 -2.19 -19.98
C ALA A 258 -9.20 -2.97 -20.64
N SER A 259 -8.86 -4.16 -20.15
CA SER A 259 -7.83 -5.01 -20.75
C SER A 259 -8.22 -5.56 -22.13
N SER A 260 -9.52 -5.65 -22.40
CA SER A 260 -10.10 -6.11 -23.68
C SER A 260 -10.24 -4.99 -24.73
N CYS A 261 -9.96 -3.75 -24.33
CA CYS A 261 -10.02 -2.60 -25.22
C CYS A 261 -8.67 -2.34 -25.92
N ALA A 262 -8.60 -1.27 -26.73
CA ALA A 262 -7.36 -0.87 -27.40
C ALA A 262 -6.18 -0.70 -26.42
N GLU A 263 -4.95 -0.88 -26.91
CA GLU A 263 -3.73 -0.67 -26.14
C GLU A 263 -3.71 0.73 -25.52
N GLY A 264 -3.35 0.83 -24.23
CA GLY A 264 -3.38 2.06 -23.44
C GLY A 264 -4.69 2.33 -22.72
N SER A 265 -5.77 1.56 -22.96
CA SER A 265 -7.06 1.79 -22.32
C SER A 265 -7.01 1.63 -20.80
N VAL A 266 -6.23 0.69 -20.28
CA VAL A 266 -6.03 0.50 -18.83
C VAL A 266 -5.31 1.73 -18.25
N SER A 267 -4.31 2.25 -18.96
CA SER A 267 -3.57 3.46 -18.58
C SER A 267 -4.48 4.69 -18.56
N TRP A 268 -5.28 4.91 -19.60
CA TRP A 268 -6.21 6.03 -19.67
C TRP A 268 -7.28 5.98 -18.58
N LEU A 269 -7.82 4.80 -18.29
CA LEU A 269 -8.77 4.60 -17.20
C LEU A 269 -8.14 4.95 -15.85
N ASN A 270 -6.88 4.55 -15.62
CA ASN A 270 -6.16 4.88 -14.39
C ASN A 270 -5.92 6.39 -14.25
N TYR A 271 -5.49 7.06 -15.32
CA TYR A 271 -5.29 8.52 -15.31
C TYR A 271 -6.60 9.27 -15.04
N ALA A 272 -7.69 8.89 -15.72
CA ALA A 272 -9.01 9.50 -15.51
C ALA A 272 -9.48 9.31 -14.06
N PHE A 273 -9.34 8.12 -13.51
CA PHE A 273 -9.73 7.82 -12.13
C PHE A 273 -8.95 8.65 -11.11
N ARG A 274 -7.65 8.86 -11.33
CA ARG A 274 -6.81 9.73 -10.48
C ARG A 274 -7.27 11.19 -10.52
N LEU A 275 -7.61 11.71 -11.69
CA LEU A 275 -8.12 13.07 -11.83
C LEU A 275 -9.45 13.26 -11.14
N VAL A 276 -10.36 12.27 -11.21
CA VAL A 276 -11.67 12.33 -10.52
C VAL A 276 -11.49 12.26 -8.99
N GLN A 277 -10.55 11.48 -8.50
CA GLN A 277 -10.29 11.38 -7.05
C GLN A 277 -9.65 12.63 -6.45
N LEU A 278 -9.01 13.47 -7.24
CA LEU A 278 -8.31 14.66 -6.73
C LEU A 278 -9.27 15.67 -6.07
N PRO A 279 -10.37 16.11 -6.71
CA PRO A 279 -11.35 16.99 -6.05
C PRO A 279 -12.02 16.33 -4.84
N ILE A 280 -12.45 15.06 -4.98
CA ILE A 280 -13.11 14.30 -3.89
C ILE A 280 -12.24 14.21 -2.64
N GLY A 281 -10.95 14.22 -2.82
CA GLY A 281 -10.03 14.15 -1.70
C GLY A 281 -9.59 15.49 -1.13
N LEU A 282 -9.96 16.62 -1.76
CA LEU A 282 -9.68 17.97 -1.27
C LEU A 282 -10.87 18.55 -0.49
N PHE A 283 -12.09 18.10 -0.78
CA PHE A 283 -13.36 18.49 -0.13
C PHE A 283 -13.91 17.33 0.71
#